data_fb2d9720f1469978a9a7ca4db73c8df7
#
_entry.id   fb2d9720f1469978a9a7ca4db73c8df7
#
_cell.length_a   1.000
_cell.length_b   1.000
_cell.length_c   1.000
_cell.angle_alpha   90.00
_cell.angle_beta   90.00
_cell.angle_gamma   90.00
#
_symmetry.space_group_name_H-M   'P 1'
#
loop_
_entity.id
_entity.type
_entity.pdbx_description
1 polymer ?
#
loop_
_entity_poly.entity_id
_entity_poly.type
_entity_poly.pdbx_seq_one_letter_code
_entity_poly.pdbx_strand_id
1 'polypeptide(L)'
;MSGYLIAQLNMTDKENFKLYAVTVPETVKKFGGKYLVIAGEFKSMQGKWDFTRNVIIEFPTYEKALEWYNSDLYRPLKELRQKGSEGNIIIIKGV
;
A
#
# COMPACT_ATOMS: atom_id res chain seq x y z
N MET A 1 13.31 3.09 14.22
CA MET A 1 12.42 4.06 13.52
C MET A 1 11.63 3.34 12.46
N SER A 2 10.31 3.47 12.52
CA SER A 2 9.44 2.81 11.57
C SER A 2 9.56 3.39 10.16
N GLY A 3 9.18 2.59 9.18
CA GLY A 3 8.95 3.06 7.83
C GLY A 3 7.48 2.87 7.50
N TYR A 4 6.94 3.74 6.68
CA TYR A 4 5.52 3.70 6.33
C TYR A 4 5.33 3.67 4.83
N LEU A 5 4.44 2.80 4.38
CA LEU A 5 3.90 2.89 3.03
C LEU A 5 2.60 3.67 3.12
N ILE A 6 2.47 4.68 2.28
CA ILE A 6 1.23 5.46 2.19
C ILE A 6 0.77 5.38 0.74
N ALA A 7 -0.44 4.87 0.55
CA ALA A 7 -1.02 4.69 -0.77
C ALA A 7 -2.33 5.45 -0.89
N GLN A 8 -2.53 6.06 -2.06
CA GLN A 8 -3.79 6.67 -2.48
C GLN A 8 -4.15 6.04 -3.81
N LEU A 9 -5.21 5.27 -3.85
CA LEU A 9 -5.56 4.50 -5.04
C LEU A 9 -7.03 4.65 -5.40
N ASN A 10 -7.33 4.48 -6.69
CA ASN A 10 -8.69 4.23 -7.16
C ASN A 10 -8.66 2.89 -7.87
N MET A 11 -9.68 2.06 -7.64
CA MET A 11 -9.81 0.79 -8.33
C MET A 11 -10.28 1.04 -9.76
N THR A 12 -9.56 0.45 -10.73
CA THR A 12 -9.92 0.54 -12.15
C THR A 12 -10.38 -0.81 -12.70
N ASP A 13 -9.98 -1.91 -12.06
CA ASP A 13 -10.39 -3.27 -12.40
C ASP A 13 -10.61 -4.04 -11.11
N LYS A 14 -11.87 -4.27 -10.78
CA LYS A 14 -12.25 -4.89 -9.50
C LYS A 14 -11.67 -6.29 -9.30
N GLU A 15 -11.64 -7.10 -10.35
CA GLU A 15 -11.17 -8.47 -10.24
C GLU A 15 -9.69 -8.55 -9.93
N ASN A 16 -8.87 -7.80 -10.68
CA ASN A 16 -7.42 -7.76 -10.43
C ASN A 16 -7.11 -7.16 -9.08
N PHE A 17 -7.83 -6.09 -8.71
CA PHE A 17 -7.59 -5.45 -7.42
C PHE A 17 -8.00 -6.34 -6.25
N LYS A 18 -9.12 -7.07 -6.39
CA LYS A 18 -9.58 -7.99 -5.35
C LYS A 18 -8.56 -9.09 -5.11
N LEU A 19 -8.03 -9.67 -6.18
CA LEU A 19 -7.02 -10.72 -6.08
C LEU A 19 -5.76 -10.18 -5.37
N TYR A 20 -5.35 -8.97 -5.72
CA TYR A 20 -4.25 -8.29 -5.05
C TYR A 20 -4.55 -8.11 -3.56
N ALA A 21 -5.73 -7.57 -3.24
CA ALA A 21 -6.09 -7.21 -1.87
C ALA A 21 -6.17 -8.41 -0.92
N VAL A 22 -6.58 -9.58 -1.42
CA VAL A 22 -6.67 -10.77 -0.58
C VAL A 22 -5.34 -11.48 -0.41
N THR A 23 -4.37 -11.23 -1.29
CA THR A 23 -3.09 -11.93 -1.29
C THR A 23 -1.98 -11.13 -0.61
N VAL A 24 -1.98 -9.82 -0.75
CA VAL A 24 -0.88 -8.96 -0.29
C VAL A 24 -0.65 -8.97 1.23
N PRO A 25 -1.67 -9.13 2.11
CA PRO A 25 -1.42 -9.06 3.56
C PRO A 25 -0.40 -10.06 4.07
N GLU A 26 -0.35 -11.26 3.50
CA GLU A 26 0.63 -12.26 3.92
C GLU A 26 2.07 -11.82 3.63
N THR A 27 2.28 -11.17 2.49
CA THR A 27 3.62 -10.69 2.13
C THR A 27 4.06 -9.57 3.05
N VAL A 28 3.14 -8.67 3.39
CA VAL A 28 3.39 -7.58 4.34
C VAL A 28 3.81 -8.16 5.69
N LYS A 29 3.07 -9.15 6.16
CA LYS A 29 3.35 -9.80 7.45
C LYS A 29 4.72 -10.44 7.50
N LYS A 30 5.16 -11.06 6.40
CA LYS A 30 6.48 -11.70 6.33
C LYS A 30 7.64 -10.71 6.52
N PHE A 31 7.43 -9.44 6.19
CA PHE A 31 8.42 -8.40 6.37
C PHE A 31 8.19 -7.58 7.64
N GLY A 32 7.34 -8.08 8.54
CA GLY A 32 7.05 -7.42 9.81
C GLY A 32 6.11 -6.24 9.70
N GLY A 33 5.43 -6.09 8.57
CA GLY A 33 4.51 -4.99 8.36
C GLY A 33 3.18 -5.17 9.06
N LYS A 34 2.54 -4.05 9.31
CA LYS A 34 1.25 -4.01 10.01
C LYS A 34 0.39 -2.94 9.36
N TYR A 35 -0.84 -3.30 8.97
CA TYR A 35 -1.77 -2.32 8.43
C TYR A 35 -2.28 -1.41 9.53
N LEU A 36 -2.19 -0.11 9.30
CA LEU A 36 -2.73 0.90 10.20
C LEU A 36 -4.04 1.47 9.68
N VAL A 37 -4.15 1.60 8.35
CA VAL A 37 -5.36 2.10 7.68
C VAL A 37 -5.58 1.29 6.42
N ILE A 38 -6.81 0.81 6.23
CA ILE A 38 -7.24 0.14 5.00
C ILE A 38 -8.53 0.81 4.57
N ALA A 39 -8.42 1.72 3.58
CA ALA A 39 -9.59 2.41 3.00
C ALA A 39 -10.52 3.03 4.04
N GLY A 40 -9.94 3.62 5.09
CA GLY A 40 -10.72 4.22 6.16
C GLY A 40 -11.48 5.46 5.70
N GLU A 41 -12.52 5.81 6.47
CA GLU A 41 -13.23 7.06 6.23
C GLU A 41 -12.27 8.23 6.38
N PHE A 42 -12.38 9.20 5.48
CA PHE A 42 -11.51 10.37 5.53
C PHE A 42 -12.25 11.62 5.09
N LYS A 43 -11.69 12.77 5.40
CA LYS A 43 -12.20 14.05 4.97
C LYS A 43 -11.04 14.89 4.47
N SER A 44 -11.13 15.37 3.23
CA SER A 44 -10.12 16.29 2.70
C SER A 44 -10.28 17.66 3.35
N MET A 45 -9.24 18.13 3.99
CA MET A 45 -9.28 19.41 4.70
C MET A 45 -8.73 20.55 3.87
N GLN A 46 -7.91 20.22 2.87
CA GLN A 46 -7.31 21.23 2.01
C GLN A 46 -6.74 20.56 0.77
N GLY A 47 -6.88 21.22 -0.37
CA GLY A 47 -6.31 20.74 -1.64
C GLY A 47 -7.14 19.65 -2.29
N LYS A 48 -6.59 19.10 -3.37
CA LYS A 48 -7.23 18.02 -4.12
C LYS A 48 -6.85 16.67 -3.56
N TRP A 49 -7.82 15.78 -3.49
CA TRP A 49 -7.59 14.40 -3.07
C TRP A 49 -8.28 13.47 -4.07
N ASP A 50 -7.62 13.26 -5.21
CA ASP A 50 -8.24 12.60 -6.37
C ASP A 50 -8.36 11.07 -6.23
N PHE A 51 -7.55 10.46 -5.37
CA PHE A 51 -7.57 9.01 -5.15
C PHE A 51 -8.08 8.75 -3.74
N THR A 52 -9.13 7.95 -3.63
CA THR A 52 -9.94 7.89 -2.41
C THR A 52 -9.73 6.67 -1.53
N ARG A 53 -9.02 5.66 -2.03
CA ARG A 53 -8.67 4.51 -1.19
C ARG A 53 -7.31 4.76 -0.56
N ASN A 54 -7.31 5.10 0.72
CA ASN A 54 -6.08 5.40 1.46
C ASN A 54 -5.67 4.18 2.26
N VAL A 55 -4.41 3.79 2.15
CA VAL A 55 -3.85 2.66 2.89
C VAL A 55 -2.55 3.10 3.54
N ILE A 56 -2.36 2.75 4.81
CA ILE A 56 -1.12 3.01 5.52
C ILE A 56 -0.64 1.71 6.14
N ILE A 57 0.61 1.35 5.84
CA ILE A 57 1.25 0.16 6.39
C ILE A 57 2.51 0.59 7.11
N GLU A 58 2.68 0.12 8.35
CA GLU A 58 3.89 0.37 9.11
C GLU A 58 4.80 -0.84 9.02
N PHE A 59 6.09 -0.61 8.74
CA PHE A 59 7.13 -1.64 8.79
C PHE A 59 8.10 -1.31 9.92
N PRO A 60 8.84 -2.30 10.43
CA PRO A 60 9.77 -2.05 11.54
C PRO A 60 10.81 -0.98 11.23
N THR A 61 11.26 -0.88 9.97
CA THR A 61 12.19 0.14 9.52
C THR A 61 11.85 0.60 8.12
N TYR A 62 12.38 1.74 7.74
CA TYR A 62 12.29 2.26 6.39
C TYR A 62 12.88 1.27 5.39
N GLU A 63 14.04 0.68 5.74
CA GLU A 63 14.72 -0.30 4.88
C GLU A 63 13.88 -1.55 4.68
N LYS A 64 13.18 -2.01 5.72
CA LYS A 64 12.28 -3.17 5.60
C LYS A 64 11.12 -2.89 4.66
N ALA A 65 10.56 -1.68 4.70
CA ALA A 65 9.50 -1.30 3.78
C ALA A 65 9.98 -1.33 2.33
N LEU A 66 11.19 -0.82 2.08
CA LEU A 66 11.79 -0.86 0.75
C LEU A 66 12.08 -2.29 0.30
N GLU A 67 12.60 -3.13 1.22
CA GLU A 67 12.84 -4.54 0.91
C GLU A 67 11.56 -5.25 0.48
N TRP A 68 10.48 -5.03 1.22
CA TRP A 68 9.20 -5.63 0.86
C TRP A 68 8.73 -5.18 -0.52
N TYR A 69 8.77 -3.88 -0.79
CA TYR A 69 8.27 -3.32 -2.04
C TYR A 69 9.07 -3.83 -3.24
N ASN A 70 10.37 -4.05 -3.07
CA ASN A 70 11.26 -4.51 -4.13
C ASN A 70 11.51 -6.02 -4.11
N SER A 71 10.81 -6.77 -3.24
CA SER A 71 11.03 -8.21 -3.12
C SER A 71 10.44 -8.99 -4.29
N ASP A 72 11.00 -10.17 -4.53
CA ASP A 72 10.45 -11.10 -5.51
C ASP A 72 9.06 -11.59 -5.11
N LEU A 73 8.82 -11.65 -3.80
CA LEU A 73 7.53 -12.07 -3.27
C LEU A 73 6.42 -11.08 -3.65
N TYR A 74 6.71 -9.79 -3.61
CA TYR A 74 5.73 -8.75 -3.94
C TYR A 74 5.60 -8.48 -5.44
N ARG A 75 6.62 -8.79 -6.23
CA ARG A 75 6.65 -8.44 -7.65
C ARG A 75 5.39 -8.82 -8.43
N PRO A 76 4.90 -10.09 -8.36
CA PRO A 76 3.68 -10.43 -9.10
C PRO A 76 2.45 -9.69 -8.58
N LEU A 77 2.42 -9.36 -7.29
CA LEU A 77 1.32 -8.60 -6.70
C LEU A 77 1.35 -7.15 -7.13
N LYS A 78 2.54 -6.59 -7.30
CA LYS A 78 2.69 -5.23 -7.83
C LYS A 78 2.05 -5.12 -9.22
N GLU A 79 2.26 -6.14 -10.06
CA GLU A 79 1.64 -6.16 -11.39
C GLU A 79 0.13 -6.20 -11.32
N LEU A 80 -0.44 -7.02 -10.41
CA LEU A 80 -1.89 -7.07 -10.20
C LEU A 80 -2.42 -5.72 -9.75
N ARG A 81 -1.72 -5.07 -8.82
CA ARG A 81 -2.14 -3.74 -8.35
C ARG A 81 -2.12 -2.73 -9.48
N GLN A 82 -1.07 -2.73 -10.30
CA GLN A 82 -0.95 -1.80 -11.43
C GLN A 82 -2.03 -2.02 -12.48
N LYS A 83 -2.45 -3.26 -12.69
CA LYS A 83 -3.55 -3.58 -13.60
C LYS A 83 -4.92 -3.23 -13.02
N GLY A 84 -5.04 -3.28 -11.70
CA GLY A 84 -6.33 -3.12 -11.01
C GLY A 84 -6.58 -1.76 -10.40
N SER A 85 -5.61 -0.86 -10.43
CA SER A 85 -5.74 0.45 -9.78
C SER A 85 -4.84 1.48 -10.41
N GLU A 86 -5.11 2.74 -10.04
CA GLU A 86 -4.23 3.86 -10.38
C GLU A 86 -4.08 4.72 -9.14
N GLY A 87 -2.99 5.47 -9.04
CA GLY A 87 -2.78 6.37 -7.92
C GLY A 87 -1.33 6.52 -7.56
N ASN A 88 -1.11 6.86 -6.30
CA ASN A 88 0.22 7.22 -5.79
C ASN A 88 0.59 6.37 -4.59
N ILE A 89 1.86 5.97 -4.54
CA ILE A 89 2.39 5.23 -3.41
C ILE A 89 3.74 5.86 -3.03
N ILE A 90 3.94 6.09 -1.76
CA ILE A 90 5.25 6.49 -1.24
C ILE A 90 5.64 5.58 -0.09
N ILE A 91 6.93 5.51 0.16
CA ILE A 91 7.46 4.92 1.39
C ILE A 91 8.24 6.05 2.07
N ILE A 92 7.93 6.30 3.33
CA ILE A 92 8.48 7.42 4.07
C ILE A 92 9.03 6.95 5.41
N LYS A 93 10.12 7.55 5.83
CA LYS A 93 10.77 7.21 7.09
C LYS A 93 10.09 7.92 8.23
N GLY A 94 9.82 7.19 9.32
CA GLY A 94 9.28 7.77 10.53
C GLY A 94 10.33 8.50 11.36
N VAL A 95 9.88 9.16 12.40
CA VAL A 95 10.76 9.86 13.34
C VAL A 95 11.48 8.91 14.27
#